data_c0a2347f9e69d7bf2d1d4c407ee3c8bf
#
_entry.id   c0a2347f9e69d7bf2d1d4c407ee3c8bf
#
_cell.length_a   1.000
_cell.length_b   1.000
_cell.length_c   1.000
_cell.angle_alpha   90.00
_cell.angle_beta   90.00
_cell.angle_gamma   90.00
#
_symmetry.space_group_name_H-M   'P 1'
#
loop_
_entity.id
_entity.type
_entity.pdbx_description
1 polymer ?
#
loop_
_entity_poly.entity_id
_entity_poly.type
_entity_poly.pdbx_seq_one_letter_code
_entity_poly.pdbx_strand_id
1 'polypeptide(L)'
;MEINYQFKNGNEYAKVPGTSYRDNGKVRKKGVIYLGRVIDKEHHIFCNRERGIFSYDPDTGVFGKADETYISDLKSDGRKKQKILLDFGDSFFLDALIKSIGYDTVLNTLPYRNKDTLRAMVQYYLLCNSANDHAKIWYEGNFASILYPKANLTSQRITDFLESLGRPESTSAYFDAHVSWVRSICDDPAVLMDSTGLPNSIHFPLTAVSNHNGKISREVRMTTLVQRDTGYPLLFRITPGNIVDLSTVTRTLNELFLRDMSADFVIMDAGYYTNDNIEELYACEVDFITRLSSKYTIYNQIVKEHEPTLRRKENLVQYKDRYVYIKRVECKIGHKEHTAYAYLGYDVDRGSDESHKALKRAAQNQTSTADLHKTLENSGLFMIVSSLPFEEDGILPAYYTRQLIEQYFDISKGSSKLTPLRVHSEEALYGHLILSMIAATINVHIQNRTNCIYSNKEEIFMTLRNQKCTVYKSKITNAEPQKKANEFYEVFGIKCPLYIEQSNGQLIPVYHLEKPV
;
A
#
# COMPACT_ATOMS: atom_id res chain seq x y z
N MET A 1 52.88 -31.34 -32.96
CA MET A 1 51.63 -31.32 -33.78
C MET A 1 51.30 -29.87 -34.12
N GLU A 2 50.91 -29.56 -35.34
CA GLU A 2 50.59 -28.18 -35.72
C GLU A 2 49.22 -27.78 -35.20
N ILE A 3 49.12 -26.60 -34.56
CA ILE A 3 47.88 -26.06 -34.03
C ILE A 3 47.25 -25.13 -35.06
N ASN A 4 46.01 -25.39 -35.46
CA ASN A 4 45.26 -24.54 -36.39
C ASN A 4 44.41 -23.52 -35.60
N TYR A 5 44.62 -22.26 -35.90
CA TYR A 5 43.93 -21.13 -35.31
C TYR A 5 42.84 -20.62 -36.24
N GLN A 6 41.71 -20.27 -35.73
CA GLN A 6 40.58 -19.73 -36.48
C GLN A 6 39.89 -18.60 -35.71
N PHE A 7 39.77 -17.46 -36.37
CA PHE A 7 39.04 -16.31 -35.81
C PHE A 7 37.54 -16.42 -36.07
N LYS A 8 36.71 -16.36 -35.03
CA LYS A 8 35.27 -16.45 -35.13
C LYS A 8 34.59 -15.60 -34.02
N ASN A 9 33.61 -14.76 -34.40
CA ASN A 9 32.87 -13.90 -33.48
C ASN A 9 33.71 -13.08 -32.50
N GLY A 10 34.80 -12.46 -33.01
CA GLY A 10 35.66 -11.62 -32.21
C GLY A 10 36.66 -12.36 -31.29
N ASN A 11 36.71 -13.68 -31.36
CA ASN A 11 37.66 -14.50 -30.58
C ASN A 11 38.46 -15.45 -31.49
N GLU A 12 39.72 -15.72 -31.11
CA GLU A 12 40.54 -16.73 -31.75
C GLU A 12 40.32 -18.09 -31.08
N TYR A 13 40.13 -19.13 -31.85
CA TYR A 13 39.94 -20.51 -31.41
C TYR A 13 41.03 -21.40 -32.00
N ALA A 14 41.43 -22.42 -31.26
CA ALA A 14 42.46 -23.34 -31.65
C ALA A 14 41.97 -24.79 -31.66
N LYS A 15 42.50 -25.57 -32.61
CA LYS A 15 42.32 -27.02 -32.70
C LYS A 15 43.57 -27.66 -33.26
N VAL A 16 43.84 -28.91 -32.85
CA VAL A 16 44.84 -29.75 -33.47
C VAL A 16 44.14 -30.56 -34.56
N PRO A 17 44.59 -30.50 -35.82
CA PRO A 17 43.97 -31.22 -36.89
C PRO A 17 44.17 -32.74 -36.75
N GLY A 18 43.12 -33.50 -36.94
CA GLY A 18 43.21 -34.96 -37.00
C GLY A 18 43.59 -35.50 -38.39
N THR A 19 43.86 -36.76 -38.46
CA THR A 19 44.11 -37.46 -39.72
C THR A 19 42.87 -37.56 -40.60
N SER A 20 43.04 -37.24 -41.88
CA SER A 20 41.97 -37.32 -42.85
C SER A 20 41.80 -38.75 -43.39
N TYR A 21 40.58 -39.23 -43.49
CA TYR A 21 40.22 -40.50 -44.12
C TYR A 21 38.98 -40.34 -45.02
N ARG A 22 38.78 -41.22 -45.96
CA ARG A 22 37.60 -41.23 -46.82
C ARG A 22 36.57 -42.24 -46.33
N ASP A 23 35.37 -41.78 -46.17
CA ASP A 23 34.22 -42.63 -45.83
C ASP A 23 33.06 -42.27 -46.77
N ASN A 24 32.57 -43.26 -47.55
CA ASN A 24 31.52 -43.09 -48.54
C ASN A 24 31.74 -41.92 -49.52
N GLY A 25 32.98 -41.76 -50.04
CA GLY A 25 33.35 -40.71 -50.97
C GLY A 25 33.55 -39.32 -50.36
N LYS A 26 33.23 -39.12 -49.06
CA LYS A 26 33.43 -37.85 -48.31
C LYS A 26 34.67 -37.92 -47.48
N VAL A 27 35.45 -36.83 -47.49
CA VAL A 27 36.64 -36.69 -46.62
C VAL A 27 36.17 -36.40 -45.18
N ARG A 28 36.49 -37.26 -44.26
CA ARG A 28 36.29 -37.09 -42.80
C ARG A 28 37.61 -36.97 -42.07
N LYS A 29 37.60 -36.35 -40.89
CA LYS A 29 38.76 -36.25 -40.03
C LYS A 29 38.52 -37.03 -38.74
N LYS A 30 39.50 -37.81 -38.27
CA LYS A 30 39.46 -38.54 -37.03
C LYS A 30 40.60 -38.01 -36.10
N GLY A 31 40.30 -37.90 -34.81
CA GLY A 31 41.31 -37.46 -33.82
C GLY A 31 41.50 -35.92 -33.76
N VAL A 32 40.52 -35.12 -34.17
CA VAL A 32 40.59 -33.66 -34.01
C VAL A 32 40.47 -33.32 -32.51
N ILE A 33 41.44 -32.58 -31.98
CA ILE A 33 41.43 -32.10 -30.62
C ILE A 33 41.00 -30.61 -30.62
N TYR A 34 39.85 -30.30 -30.02
CA TYR A 34 39.41 -28.91 -29.88
C TYR A 34 39.97 -28.31 -28.61
N LEU A 35 40.92 -27.36 -28.75
CA LEU A 35 41.56 -26.66 -27.63
C LEU A 35 40.67 -25.54 -27.05
N GLY A 36 39.76 -25.01 -27.87
CA GLY A 36 38.86 -23.95 -27.43
C GLY A 36 39.40 -22.55 -27.73
N ARG A 37 39.02 -21.56 -26.92
CA ARG A 37 39.46 -20.17 -27.10
C ARG A 37 40.93 -20.02 -26.73
N VAL A 38 41.68 -19.29 -27.56
CA VAL A 38 43.08 -18.93 -27.31
C VAL A 38 43.12 -17.84 -26.24
N ILE A 39 43.90 -18.05 -25.20
CA ILE A 39 44.15 -17.11 -24.11
C ILE A 39 45.53 -16.46 -24.30
N ASP A 40 46.54 -17.28 -24.50
CA ASP A 40 47.87 -16.87 -24.84
C ASP A 40 48.42 -17.81 -25.92
N LYS A 41 48.77 -17.23 -27.07
CA LYS A 41 49.19 -17.99 -28.23
C LYS A 41 50.66 -18.42 -28.13
N GLU A 42 51.50 -17.58 -27.51
CA GLU A 42 52.93 -17.83 -27.38
C GLU A 42 53.21 -18.94 -26.35
N HIS A 43 52.41 -18.94 -25.26
CA HIS A 43 52.57 -19.93 -24.18
C HIS A 43 51.62 -21.12 -24.32
N HIS A 44 50.87 -21.22 -25.45
CA HIS A 44 49.90 -22.29 -25.73
C HIS A 44 48.86 -22.49 -24.61
N ILE A 45 48.32 -21.37 -24.12
CA ILE A 45 47.24 -21.39 -23.10
C ILE A 45 45.89 -21.24 -23.79
N PHE A 46 44.97 -22.16 -23.44
CA PHE A 46 43.65 -22.28 -24.03
C PHE A 46 42.57 -22.36 -22.95
N CYS A 47 41.32 -22.14 -23.34
CA CYS A 47 40.16 -22.30 -22.45
C CYS A 47 39.03 -23.05 -23.15
N ASN A 48 38.49 -24.11 -22.54
CA ASN A 48 37.29 -24.77 -22.98
C ASN A 48 36.37 -25.13 -21.79
N ARG A 49 35.17 -25.64 -22.08
CA ARG A 49 34.17 -25.97 -21.04
C ARG A 49 34.56 -27.14 -20.15
N GLU A 50 35.31 -28.10 -20.66
CA GLU A 50 35.64 -29.33 -19.94
C GLU A 50 36.83 -29.14 -18.99
N ARG A 51 37.84 -28.36 -19.42
CA ARG A 51 39.13 -28.23 -18.70
C ARG A 51 39.35 -26.87 -18.04
N GLY A 52 38.49 -25.90 -18.32
CA GLY A 52 38.73 -24.52 -17.91
C GLY A 52 39.91 -23.93 -18.67
N ILE A 53 40.87 -23.30 -17.96
CA ILE A 53 42.10 -22.75 -18.52
C ILE A 53 43.21 -23.78 -18.34
N PHE A 54 43.89 -24.10 -19.42
CA PHE A 54 44.93 -25.12 -19.42
C PHE A 54 46.03 -24.78 -20.46
N SER A 55 47.21 -25.33 -20.26
CA SER A 55 48.27 -25.35 -21.26
C SER A 55 48.18 -26.61 -22.10
N TYR A 56 48.63 -26.50 -23.36
CA TYR A 56 48.74 -27.65 -24.25
C TYR A 56 50.08 -27.64 -24.94
N ASP A 57 50.83 -28.69 -24.74
CA ASP A 57 52.12 -28.85 -25.41
C ASP A 57 51.89 -29.57 -26.78
N PRO A 58 52.18 -28.84 -27.91
CA PRO A 58 51.96 -29.39 -29.23
C PRO A 58 52.94 -30.50 -29.62
N ASP A 59 54.09 -30.63 -28.95
CA ASP A 59 55.08 -31.61 -29.27
C ASP A 59 54.80 -32.96 -28.60
N THR A 60 54.39 -32.92 -27.34
CA THR A 60 54.05 -34.12 -26.59
C THR A 60 52.56 -34.48 -26.61
N GLY A 61 51.69 -33.53 -26.99
CA GLY A 61 50.23 -33.70 -26.96
C GLY A 61 49.63 -33.71 -25.56
N VAL A 62 50.35 -33.30 -24.54
CA VAL A 62 49.95 -33.34 -23.14
C VAL A 62 49.25 -32.04 -22.73
N PHE A 63 48.17 -32.24 -21.94
CA PHE A 63 47.47 -31.12 -21.31
C PHE A 63 48.06 -30.86 -19.93
N GLY A 64 48.47 -29.60 -19.67
CA GLY A 64 48.99 -29.13 -18.40
C GLY A 64 48.07 -28.16 -17.68
N LYS A 65 48.38 -27.85 -16.41
CA LYS A 65 47.73 -26.75 -15.69
C LYS A 65 48.35 -25.44 -16.19
N ALA A 66 47.50 -24.45 -16.45
CA ALA A 66 47.96 -23.08 -16.70
C ALA A 66 48.51 -22.46 -15.41
N ASP A 67 49.44 -21.51 -15.53
CA ASP A 67 49.96 -20.75 -14.42
C ASP A 67 48.85 -19.96 -13.72
N GLU A 68 48.94 -19.78 -12.39
CA GLU A 68 47.94 -19.07 -11.59
C GLU A 68 47.75 -17.62 -12.05
N THR A 69 48.72 -17.01 -12.67
CA THR A 69 48.63 -15.66 -13.26
C THR A 69 47.55 -15.61 -14.35
N TYR A 70 47.48 -16.60 -15.25
CA TYR A 70 46.44 -16.66 -16.30
C TYR A 70 45.05 -16.91 -15.70
N ILE A 71 44.99 -17.62 -14.58
CA ILE A 71 43.72 -17.90 -13.86
C ILE A 71 43.26 -16.64 -13.13
N SER A 72 44.20 -15.87 -12.55
CA SER A 72 43.87 -14.60 -11.85
C SER A 72 43.46 -13.50 -12.82
N ASP A 73 44.15 -13.35 -13.94
CA ASP A 73 43.89 -12.33 -14.95
C ASP A 73 42.56 -12.55 -15.65
N LEU A 74 42.19 -13.80 -15.94
CA LEU A 74 40.87 -14.11 -16.52
C LEU A 74 39.75 -14.08 -15.52
N LYS A 75 40.01 -14.35 -14.25
CA LYS A 75 39.04 -14.05 -13.18
C LYS A 75 38.85 -12.54 -13.04
N SER A 76 39.86 -11.73 -13.34
CA SER A 76 39.76 -10.26 -13.35
C SER A 76 39.16 -9.70 -14.65
N ASP A 77 39.42 -10.30 -15.81
CA ASP A 77 39.03 -9.81 -17.14
C ASP A 77 37.74 -10.48 -17.69
N GLY A 78 37.44 -11.71 -17.26
CA GLY A 78 36.33 -12.52 -17.74
C GLY A 78 34.93 -12.11 -17.20
N ARG A 79 34.90 -11.20 -16.25
CA ARG A 79 33.70 -10.44 -15.90
C ARG A 79 34.04 -8.97 -16.12
N LYS A 80 33.83 -8.44 -17.32
CA LYS A 80 33.40 -7.04 -17.43
C LYS A 80 32.39 -6.87 -16.32
N LYS A 81 32.76 -6.16 -15.25
CA LYS A 81 31.90 -5.89 -14.10
C LYS A 81 30.61 -5.38 -14.70
N GLN A 82 29.58 -6.24 -14.80
CA GLN A 82 28.26 -5.81 -15.24
C GLN A 82 27.88 -4.73 -14.25
N LYS A 83 27.84 -3.48 -14.72
CA LYS A 83 27.30 -2.39 -13.94
C LYS A 83 25.83 -2.74 -13.73
N ILE A 84 25.47 -3.15 -12.53
CA ILE A 84 24.06 -3.36 -12.18
C ILE A 84 23.53 -1.97 -11.90
N LEU A 85 22.63 -1.51 -12.75
CA LEU A 85 21.90 -0.26 -12.59
C LEU A 85 20.55 -0.59 -11.97
N LEU A 86 20.23 0.01 -10.82
CA LEU A 86 18.99 -0.22 -10.10
C LEU A 86 18.25 1.10 -9.88
N ASP A 87 16.92 1.00 -9.77
CA ASP A 87 16.06 2.06 -9.25
C ASP A 87 16.40 2.25 -7.77
N PHE A 88 16.82 3.46 -7.37
CA PHE A 88 17.40 3.68 -6.05
C PHE A 88 16.49 4.47 -5.12
N GLY A 89 16.07 5.65 -5.57
CA GLY A 89 15.56 6.67 -4.67
C GLY A 89 14.25 6.30 -3.98
N ASP A 90 13.35 5.59 -4.65
CA ASP A 90 12.06 5.18 -4.10
C ASP A 90 12.22 4.18 -2.93
N SER A 91 13.00 3.14 -3.11
CA SER A 91 13.23 2.13 -2.07
C SER A 91 14.12 2.63 -0.94
N PHE A 92 15.13 3.46 -1.26
CA PHE A 92 15.97 4.09 -0.24
C PHE A 92 15.12 5.02 0.65
N PHE A 93 14.29 5.87 0.03
CA PHE A 93 13.41 6.79 0.74
C PHE A 93 12.46 6.05 1.69
N LEU A 94 11.78 5.00 1.20
CA LEU A 94 10.84 4.23 2.00
C LEU A 94 11.51 3.51 3.17
N ASP A 95 12.67 2.90 2.97
CA ASP A 95 13.41 2.25 4.06
C ASP A 95 13.83 3.26 5.13
N ALA A 96 14.33 4.43 4.73
CA ALA A 96 14.69 5.50 5.63
C ALA A 96 13.48 6.07 6.36
N LEU A 97 12.36 6.31 5.64
CA LEU A 97 11.12 6.83 6.21
C LEU A 97 10.55 5.87 7.26
N ILE A 98 10.37 4.59 6.93
CA ILE A 98 9.83 3.57 7.84
C ILE A 98 10.63 3.52 9.16
N LYS A 99 11.96 3.62 9.06
CA LYS A 99 12.83 3.67 10.24
C LYS A 99 12.71 4.99 11.02
N SER A 100 12.67 6.12 10.33
CA SER A 100 12.61 7.44 10.96
C SER A 100 11.32 7.68 11.75
N ILE A 101 10.19 7.13 11.29
CA ILE A 101 8.90 7.23 12.00
C ILE A 101 8.71 6.11 13.04
N GLY A 102 9.70 5.24 13.23
CA GLY A 102 9.62 4.13 14.17
C GLY A 102 8.71 2.97 13.77
N TYR A 103 8.15 2.98 12.55
CA TYR A 103 7.24 1.92 12.07
C TYR A 103 7.95 0.58 11.83
N ASP A 104 9.27 0.60 11.74
CA ASP A 104 10.11 -0.60 11.69
C ASP A 104 9.91 -1.53 12.90
N THR A 105 9.60 -0.95 14.07
CA THR A 105 9.26 -1.71 15.29
C THR A 105 8.00 -2.54 15.09
N VAL A 106 6.96 -1.97 14.46
CA VAL A 106 5.72 -2.69 14.12
C VAL A 106 6.00 -3.84 13.17
N LEU A 107 6.81 -3.62 12.13
CA LEU A 107 7.18 -4.69 11.18
C LEU A 107 7.99 -5.80 11.85
N ASN A 108 8.76 -5.48 12.88
CA ASN A 108 9.57 -6.46 13.60
C ASN A 108 8.73 -7.38 14.50
N THR A 109 7.56 -6.96 14.98
CA THR A 109 6.67 -7.79 15.81
C THR A 109 6.00 -8.91 15.01
N LEU A 110 5.75 -8.69 13.71
CA LEU A 110 5.10 -9.71 12.87
C LEU A 110 5.87 -11.03 12.89
N PRO A 111 5.26 -12.18 13.21
CA PRO A 111 5.94 -13.44 13.45
C PRO A 111 6.38 -14.17 12.16
N TYR A 112 6.80 -13.43 11.14
CA TYR A 112 7.32 -14.01 9.90
C TYR A 112 8.85 -14.02 9.91
N ARG A 113 9.42 -15.24 9.76
CA ARG A 113 10.86 -15.48 9.91
C ARG A 113 11.72 -14.67 8.92
N ASN A 114 11.30 -14.60 7.66
CA ASN A 114 12.06 -13.88 6.63
C ASN A 114 11.63 -12.40 6.59
N LYS A 115 12.24 -11.56 7.43
CA LYS A 115 11.97 -10.12 7.50
C LYS A 115 12.30 -9.37 6.20
N ASP A 116 13.24 -9.87 5.41
CA ASP A 116 13.58 -9.27 4.11
C ASP A 116 12.41 -9.42 3.13
N THR A 117 11.75 -10.59 3.10
CA THR A 117 10.55 -10.79 2.29
C THR A 117 9.41 -9.86 2.74
N LEU A 118 9.20 -9.71 4.05
CA LEU A 118 8.19 -8.81 4.59
C LEU A 118 8.44 -7.36 4.13
N ARG A 119 9.65 -6.84 4.35
CA ARG A 119 10.01 -5.46 3.97
C ARG A 119 9.96 -5.23 2.47
N ALA A 120 10.44 -6.18 1.67
CA ALA A 120 10.36 -6.10 0.22
C ALA A 120 8.90 -6.07 -0.26
N MET A 121 8.01 -6.87 0.32
CA MET A 121 6.59 -6.87 -0.03
C MET A 121 5.87 -5.59 0.42
N VAL A 122 6.21 -5.03 1.58
CA VAL A 122 5.69 -3.71 2.00
C VAL A 122 6.07 -2.64 0.97
N GLN A 123 7.33 -2.59 0.54
CA GLN A 123 7.76 -1.64 -0.49
C GLN A 123 7.06 -1.90 -1.84
N TYR A 124 6.89 -3.18 -2.21
CA TYR A 124 6.17 -3.52 -3.43
C TYR A 124 4.71 -3.04 -3.42
N TYR A 125 4.03 -3.14 -2.27
CA TYR A 125 2.66 -2.63 -2.11
C TYR A 125 2.56 -1.11 -2.18
N LEU A 126 3.60 -0.40 -1.80
CA LEU A 126 3.69 1.07 -1.89
C LEU A 126 4.06 1.56 -3.29
N LEU A 127 4.96 0.85 -3.98
CA LEU A 127 5.61 1.33 -5.19
C LEU A 127 5.00 0.80 -6.49
N CYS A 128 4.26 -0.30 -6.43
CA CYS A 128 3.79 -0.99 -7.62
C CYS A 128 2.30 -1.34 -7.50
N ASN A 129 1.52 -0.95 -8.49
CA ASN A 129 0.09 -1.34 -8.58
C ASN A 129 -0.14 -2.58 -9.46
N SER A 130 0.90 -3.41 -9.64
CA SER A 130 0.87 -4.65 -10.43
C SER A 130 0.51 -5.85 -9.57
N ALA A 131 0.13 -6.98 -10.19
CA ALA A 131 -0.17 -8.23 -9.48
C ALA A 131 1.06 -8.75 -8.70
N ASN A 132 0.84 -9.55 -7.66
CA ASN A 132 1.90 -10.01 -6.75
C ASN A 132 2.94 -10.93 -7.43
N ASP A 133 2.59 -11.62 -8.51
CA ASP A 133 3.50 -12.43 -9.33
C ASP A 133 4.60 -11.60 -10.02
N HIS A 134 4.39 -10.28 -10.20
CA HIS A 134 5.40 -9.37 -10.73
C HIS A 134 6.38 -8.84 -9.67
N ALA A 135 6.17 -9.14 -8.39
CA ALA A 135 7.02 -8.63 -7.32
C ALA A 135 8.50 -8.99 -7.50
N LYS A 136 8.79 -10.20 -7.98
CA LYS A 136 10.15 -10.65 -8.26
C LYS A 136 10.82 -9.80 -9.34
N ILE A 137 10.11 -9.48 -10.43
CA ILE A 137 10.64 -8.69 -11.54
C ILE A 137 10.98 -7.27 -11.07
N TRP A 138 10.07 -6.64 -10.31
CA TRP A 138 10.32 -5.34 -9.70
C TRP A 138 11.56 -5.38 -8.78
N TYR A 139 11.62 -6.37 -7.89
CA TYR A 139 12.70 -6.53 -6.91
C TYR A 139 14.08 -6.67 -7.57
N GLU A 140 14.20 -7.44 -8.66
CA GLU A 140 15.45 -7.65 -9.38
C GLU A 140 15.99 -6.35 -10.03
N GLY A 141 15.12 -5.39 -10.38
CA GLY A 141 15.49 -4.10 -10.97
C GLY A 141 15.59 -2.95 -9.98
N ASN A 142 15.32 -3.19 -8.69
CA ASN A 142 15.20 -2.15 -7.67
C ASN A 142 16.23 -2.32 -6.55
N PHE A 143 16.60 -1.21 -5.91
CA PHE A 143 17.52 -1.18 -4.76
C PHE A 143 17.04 -2.02 -3.57
N ALA A 144 15.75 -2.33 -3.50
CA ALA A 144 15.20 -3.27 -2.53
C ALA A 144 15.94 -4.62 -2.54
N SER A 145 16.49 -5.07 -3.68
CA SER A 145 17.29 -6.30 -3.78
C SER A 145 18.61 -6.23 -3.02
N ILE A 146 19.11 -5.04 -2.80
CA ILE A 146 20.33 -4.78 -2.02
C ILE A 146 19.97 -4.58 -0.54
N LEU A 147 18.89 -3.88 -0.24
CA LEU A 147 18.41 -3.67 1.14
C LEU A 147 17.97 -4.98 1.80
N TYR A 148 17.34 -5.85 1.04
CA TYR A 148 16.70 -7.09 1.53
C TYR A 148 17.20 -8.33 0.78
N PRO A 149 18.50 -8.66 0.84
CA PRO A 149 19.12 -9.65 -0.05
C PRO A 149 18.62 -11.09 0.15
N LYS A 150 17.95 -11.37 1.27
CA LYS A 150 17.38 -12.68 1.59
C LYS A 150 15.89 -12.79 1.23
N ALA A 151 15.30 -11.75 0.61
CA ALA A 151 13.89 -11.79 0.21
C ALA A 151 13.65 -12.87 -0.86
N ASN A 152 12.56 -13.61 -0.71
CA ASN A 152 12.13 -14.62 -1.67
C ASN A 152 10.73 -14.29 -2.18
N LEU A 153 10.66 -13.75 -3.38
CA LEU A 153 9.45 -13.25 -4.02
C LEU A 153 8.97 -14.14 -5.17
N THR A 154 9.19 -15.44 -5.08
CA THR A 154 8.55 -16.39 -5.99
C THR A 154 7.05 -16.50 -5.66
N SER A 155 6.20 -16.73 -6.66
CA SER A 155 4.74 -16.77 -6.51
C SER A 155 4.29 -17.66 -5.35
N GLN A 156 4.81 -18.89 -5.25
CA GLN A 156 4.49 -19.80 -4.15
C GLN A 156 4.88 -19.23 -2.79
N ARG A 157 6.06 -18.61 -2.67
CA ARG A 157 6.53 -18.02 -1.41
C ARG A 157 5.75 -16.79 -0.99
N ILE A 158 5.24 -16.04 -1.96
CA ILE A 158 4.34 -14.92 -1.67
C ILE A 158 3.00 -15.44 -1.13
N THR A 159 2.47 -16.54 -1.69
CA THR A 159 1.25 -17.17 -1.18
C THR A 159 1.46 -17.67 0.25
N ASP A 160 2.50 -18.46 0.50
CA ASP A 160 2.85 -18.95 1.84
C ASP A 160 3.04 -17.80 2.86
N PHE A 161 3.63 -16.69 2.39
CA PHE A 161 3.85 -15.49 3.18
C PHE A 161 2.52 -14.81 3.55
N LEU A 162 1.63 -14.59 2.58
CA LEU A 162 0.32 -13.98 2.84
C LEU A 162 -0.51 -14.82 3.82
N GLU A 163 -0.54 -16.13 3.62
CA GLU A 163 -1.24 -17.04 4.53
C GLU A 163 -0.63 -17.01 5.95
N SER A 164 0.70 -16.99 6.06
CA SER A 164 1.37 -16.86 7.36
C SER A 164 1.08 -15.53 8.04
N LEU A 165 1.01 -14.44 7.28
CA LEU A 165 0.75 -13.10 7.80
C LEU A 165 -0.71 -12.94 8.26
N GLY A 166 -1.64 -13.61 7.58
CA GLY A 166 -3.08 -13.53 7.90
C GLY A 166 -3.56 -14.52 8.96
N ARG A 167 -2.68 -15.31 9.56
CA ARG A 167 -3.08 -16.17 10.69
C ARG A 167 -3.55 -15.33 11.88
N PRO A 168 -4.49 -15.82 12.69
CA PRO A 168 -5.04 -15.05 13.82
C PRO A 168 -3.97 -14.47 14.75
N GLU A 169 -2.92 -15.26 15.05
CA GLU A 169 -1.84 -14.81 15.94
C GLU A 169 -1.02 -13.67 15.31
N SER A 170 -0.76 -13.74 14.00
CA SER A 170 -0.03 -12.70 13.27
C SER A 170 -0.86 -11.43 13.14
N THR A 171 -2.15 -11.59 12.88
CA THR A 171 -3.11 -10.48 12.76
C THR A 171 -3.26 -9.75 14.09
N SER A 172 -3.39 -10.49 15.22
CA SER A 172 -3.45 -9.89 16.55
C SER A 172 -2.15 -9.15 16.87
N ALA A 173 -1.00 -9.79 16.72
CA ALA A 173 0.30 -9.17 16.96
C ALA A 173 0.51 -7.90 16.14
N TYR A 174 0.03 -7.90 14.89
CA TYR A 174 0.09 -6.70 14.05
C TYR A 174 -0.79 -5.58 14.60
N PHE A 175 -2.06 -5.83 14.91
CA PHE A 175 -2.95 -4.80 15.42
C PHE A 175 -2.49 -4.25 16.77
N ASP A 176 -2.00 -5.12 17.68
CA ASP A 176 -1.48 -4.69 18.98
C ASP A 176 -0.30 -3.72 18.82
N ALA A 177 0.67 -4.06 17.98
CA ALA A 177 1.84 -3.22 17.71
C ALA A 177 1.47 -1.95 16.95
N HIS A 178 0.56 -2.05 15.97
CA HIS A 178 0.14 -0.94 15.13
C HIS A 178 -0.69 0.09 15.91
N VAL A 179 -1.67 -0.36 16.70
CA VAL A 179 -2.47 0.52 17.57
C VAL A 179 -1.57 1.22 18.59
N SER A 180 -0.62 0.49 19.21
CA SER A 180 0.35 1.08 20.12
C SER A 180 1.21 2.15 19.43
N TRP A 181 1.63 1.91 18.19
CA TRP A 181 2.39 2.90 17.41
C TRP A 181 1.53 4.15 17.10
N VAL A 182 0.27 4.00 16.69
CA VAL A 182 -0.63 5.14 16.45
C VAL A 182 -0.83 5.95 17.71
N ARG A 183 -1.08 5.31 18.87
CA ARG A 183 -1.21 5.97 20.17
C ARG A 183 0.03 6.78 20.55
N SER A 184 1.22 6.28 20.21
CA SER A 184 2.47 7.02 20.48
C SER A 184 2.58 8.34 19.71
N ILE A 185 1.79 8.50 18.63
CA ILE A 185 1.74 9.70 17.80
C ILE A 185 0.58 10.61 18.22
N CYS A 186 -0.57 10.04 18.52
CA CYS A 186 -1.79 10.75 18.88
C CYS A 186 -2.61 9.96 19.90
N ASP A 187 -2.84 10.58 21.07
CA ASP A 187 -3.59 9.99 22.18
C ASP A 187 -5.09 10.33 22.15
N ASP A 188 -5.57 11.08 21.16
CA ASP A 188 -7.00 11.40 21.04
C ASP A 188 -7.82 10.12 20.81
N PRO A 189 -8.77 9.79 21.72
CA PRO A 189 -9.56 8.56 21.67
C PRO A 189 -10.70 8.60 20.64
N ALA A 190 -10.84 9.68 19.88
CA ALA A 190 -11.90 9.79 18.88
C ALA A 190 -11.56 9.02 17.60
N VAL A 191 -12.53 8.24 17.15
CA VAL A 191 -12.39 7.37 15.98
C VAL A 191 -13.47 7.62 14.95
N LEU A 192 -13.12 7.37 13.70
CA LEU A 192 -14.04 7.34 12.57
C LEU A 192 -14.32 5.88 12.22
N MET A 193 -15.58 5.55 11.96
CA MET A 193 -15.99 4.20 11.57
C MET A 193 -16.75 4.24 10.26
N ASP A 194 -16.31 3.43 9.32
CA ASP A 194 -17.02 3.23 8.06
C ASP A 194 -16.69 1.86 7.46
N SER A 195 -17.46 1.43 6.48
CA SER A 195 -17.25 0.17 5.78
C SER A 195 -17.17 0.34 4.28
N THR A 196 -16.49 -0.60 3.65
CA THR A 196 -16.36 -0.62 2.20
C THR A 196 -16.53 -2.03 1.65
N GLY A 197 -17.22 -2.17 0.52
CA GLY A 197 -17.28 -3.41 -0.24
C GLY A 197 -15.98 -3.65 -0.99
N LEU A 198 -15.48 -4.88 -0.91
CA LEU A 198 -14.31 -5.36 -1.63
C LEU A 198 -14.77 -6.42 -2.65
N PRO A 199 -14.90 -6.06 -3.93
CA PRO A 199 -15.31 -7.01 -4.96
C PRO A 199 -14.33 -8.18 -5.04
N ASN A 200 -14.87 -9.40 -5.00
CA ASN A 200 -14.11 -10.62 -5.15
C ASN A 200 -14.81 -11.55 -6.14
N SER A 201 -14.20 -11.79 -7.29
CA SER A 201 -14.71 -12.70 -8.32
C SER A 201 -14.43 -14.18 -8.01
N ILE A 202 -13.58 -14.46 -7.03
CA ILE A 202 -13.19 -15.80 -6.64
C ILE A 202 -14.21 -16.36 -5.66
N HIS A 203 -14.60 -17.63 -5.84
CA HIS A 203 -15.50 -18.30 -4.91
C HIS A 203 -14.77 -18.55 -3.57
N PHE A 204 -15.23 -17.87 -2.54
CA PHE A 204 -14.64 -17.86 -1.21
C PHE A 204 -15.75 -17.75 -0.16
N PRO A 205 -15.70 -18.44 0.99
CA PRO A 205 -16.80 -18.51 1.95
C PRO A 205 -17.35 -17.17 2.44
N LEU A 206 -16.48 -16.16 2.61
CA LEU A 206 -16.89 -14.81 3.00
C LEU A 206 -17.40 -13.95 1.83
N THR A 207 -17.27 -14.42 0.58
CA THR A 207 -17.78 -13.70 -0.58
C THR A 207 -19.26 -13.96 -0.73
N ALA A 208 -20.08 -12.94 -0.49
CA ALA A 208 -21.53 -13.02 -0.60
C ALA A 208 -22.06 -12.01 -1.62
N VAL A 209 -23.28 -12.26 -2.12
CA VAL A 209 -23.97 -11.33 -3.01
C VAL A 209 -24.46 -10.14 -2.22
N SER A 210 -23.98 -8.96 -2.57
CA SER A 210 -24.41 -7.69 -2.00
C SER A 210 -25.20 -6.90 -3.04
N ASN A 211 -26.24 -6.20 -2.59
CA ASN A 211 -26.96 -5.23 -3.38
C ASN A 211 -26.75 -3.84 -2.77
N HIS A 212 -25.59 -3.26 -3.07
CA HIS A 212 -25.26 -1.93 -2.57
C HIS A 212 -25.56 -0.88 -3.67
N ASN A 213 -26.41 0.08 -3.36
CA ASN A 213 -26.83 1.15 -4.28
C ASN A 213 -27.39 0.65 -5.64
N GLY A 214 -28.13 -0.48 -5.62
CA GLY A 214 -28.72 -1.06 -6.83
C GLY A 214 -27.74 -1.82 -7.73
N LYS A 215 -26.48 -1.96 -7.32
CA LYS A 215 -25.48 -2.81 -8.01
C LYS A 215 -25.35 -4.12 -7.27
N ILE A 216 -25.68 -5.21 -7.96
CA ILE A 216 -25.46 -6.57 -7.45
C ILE A 216 -24.01 -6.95 -7.73
N SER A 217 -23.23 -7.19 -6.69
CA SER A 217 -21.85 -7.67 -6.79
C SER A 217 -21.59 -8.79 -5.79
N ARG A 218 -20.60 -9.63 -6.09
CA ARG A 218 -20.03 -10.54 -5.09
C ARG A 218 -18.89 -9.81 -4.40
N GLU A 219 -18.99 -9.66 -3.11
CA GLU A 219 -18.01 -8.90 -2.34
C GLU A 219 -17.84 -9.45 -0.92
N VAL A 220 -16.73 -9.06 -0.32
CA VAL A 220 -16.47 -9.13 1.10
C VAL A 220 -16.60 -7.71 1.64
N ARG A 221 -17.12 -7.54 2.83
CA ARG A 221 -17.25 -6.22 3.46
C ARG A 221 -16.17 -6.01 4.50
N MET A 222 -15.47 -4.89 4.42
CA MET A 222 -14.45 -4.48 5.37
C MET A 222 -14.93 -3.25 6.13
N THR A 223 -15.10 -3.39 7.45
CA THR A 223 -15.33 -2.27 8.38
C THR A 223 -13.98 -1.84 8.94
N THR A 224 -13.71 -0.56 8.96
CA THR A 224 -12.44 0.00 9.42
C THR A 224 -12.66 1.08 10.48
N LEU A 225 -11.79 1.10 11.47
CA LEU A 225 -11.62 2.22 12.39
C LEU A 225 -10.39 3.04 11.99
N VAL A 226 -10.55 4.35 12.00
CA VAL A 226 -9.49 5.32 11.67
C VAL A 226 -9.41 6.33 12.82
N GLN A 227 -8.22 6.66 13.27
CA GLN A 227 -8.01 7.70 14.27
C GLN A 227 -8.38 9.07 13.66
N ARG A 228 -9.22 9.85 14.37
CA ARG A 228 -9.88 11.06 13.85
C ARG A 228 -8.90 12.15 13.39
N ASP A 229 -7.84 12.42 14.15
CA ASP A 229 -6.98 13.59 13.89
C ASP A 229 -5.87 13.29 12.88
N THR A 230 -5.36 12.07 12.88
CA THR A 230 -4.25 11.65 12.01
C THR A 230 -4.68 11.00 10.71
N GLY A 231 -5.91 10.44 10.65
CA GLY A 231 -6.36 9.64 9.53
C GLY A 231 -5.69 8.26 9.45
N TYR A 232 -4.90 7.85 10.47
CA TYR A 232 -4.30 6.51 10.47
C TYR A 232 -5.36 5.45 10.72
N PRO A 233 -5.40 4.37 9.91
CA PRO A 233 -6.24 3.23 10.21
C PRO A 233 -5.76 2.58 11.53
N LEU A 234 -6.69 2.10 12.34
CA LEU A 234 -6.40 1.43 13.61
C LEU A 234 -6.51 -0.08 13.45
N LEU A 235 -7.65 -0.52 12.96
CA LEU A 235 -7.93 -1.93 12.68
C LEU A 235 -9.05 -2.06 11.63
N PHE A 236 -9.19 -3.26 11.10
CA PHE A 236 -10.32 -3.62 10.25
C PHE A 236 -10.96 -4.94 10.70
N ARG A 237 -12.23 -5.09 10.36
CA ARG A 237 -12.98 -6.36 10.45
C ARG A 237 -13.52 -6.76 9.11
N ILE A 238 -13.59 -8.07 8.88
CA ILE A 238 -14.16 -8.64 7.65
C ILE A 238 -15.45 -9.36 7.97
N THR A 239 -16.47 -9.10 7.16
CA THR A 239 -17.76 -9.78 7.21
C THR A 239 -18.17 -10.18 5.80
N PRO A 240 -19.04 -11.21 5.66
CA PRO A 240 -19.67 -11.51 4.38
C PRO A 240 -20.38 -10.29 3.79
N GLY A 241 -20.30 -10.11 2.46
CA GLY A 241 -20.80 -8.93 1.78
C GLY A 241 -22.31 -8.67 1.93
N ASN A 242 -23.09 -9.68 2.32
CA ASN A 242 -24.53 -9.58 2.60
C ASN A 242 -24.86 -9.20 4.06
N ILE A 243 -23.88 -9.14 4.94
CA ILE A 243 -24.09 -8.69 6.32
C ILE A 243 -24.15 -7.17 6.33
N VAL A 244 -25.20 -6.66 6.93
CA VAL A 244 -25.41 -5.22 7.09
C VAL A 244 -24.54 -4.71 8.26
N ASP A 245 -23.97 -3.52 8.11
CA ASP A 245 -23.03 -2.90 9.07
C ASP A 245 -23.60 -2.72 10.49
N LEU A 246 -24.90 -2.82 10.64
CA LEU A 246 -25.68 -2.53 11.85
C LEU A 246 -25.25 -3.32 13.10
N SER A 247 -24.76 -4.56 12.94
CA SER A 247 -24.40 -5.44 14.07
C SER A 247 -22.89 -5.45 14.38
N THR A 248 -22.12 -4.54 13.79
CA THR A 248 -20.64 -4.60 13.86
C THR A 248 -20.02 -3.52 14.74
N VAL A 249 -20.77 -2.48 15.14
CA VAL A 249 -20.24 -1.30 15.85
C VAL A 249 -19.52 -1.70 17.13
N THR A 250 -20.27 -2.22 18.10
CA THR A 250 -19.72 -2.54 19.43
C THR A 250 -18.62 -3.59 19.37
N ARG A 251 -18.80 -4.62 18.52
CA ARG A 251 -17.76 -5.65 18.35
C ARG A 251 -16.47 -5.08 17.81
N THR A 252 -16.55 -4.07 16.92
CA THR A 252 -15.36 -3.43 16.35
C THR A 252 -14.69 -2.50 17.35
N LEU A 253 -15.47 -1.77 18.15
CA LEU A 253 -14.94 -0.94 19.23
C LEU A 253 -14.31 -1.78 20.35
N ASN A 254 -14.94 -2.91 20.71
CA ASN A 254 -14.39 -3.84 21.71
C ASN A 254 -13.01 -4.38 21.31
N GLU A 255 -12.71 -4.48 20.02
CA GLU A 255 -11.37 -4.88 19.59
C GLU A 255 -10.30 -3.80 19.86
N LEU A 256 -10.67 -2.51 19.93
CA LEU A 256 -9.76 -1.47 20.40
C LEU A 256 -9.57 -1.54 21.91
N PHE A 257 -10.66 -1.73 22.66
CA PHE A 257 -10.59 -1.84 24.13
C PHE A 257 -9.68 -2.99 24.57
N LEU A 258 -9.71 -4.12 23.86
CA LEU A 258 -8.81 -5.25 24.11
C LEU A 258 -7.33 -4.92 23.86
N ARG A 259 -7.03 -3.79 23.18
CA ARG A 259 -5.67 -3.29 22.89
C ARG A 259 -5.32 -2.06 23.70
N ASP A 260 -5.97 -1.88 24.86
CA ASP A 260 -5.78 -0.75 25.76
C ASP A 260 -5.97 0.62 25.10
N MET A 261 -6.75 0.68 24.01
CA MET A 261 -7.13 1.93 23.37
C MET A 261 -8.62 2.18 23.59
N SER A 262 -8.95 3.26 24.32
CA SER A 262 -10.34 3.71 24.41
C SER A 262 -10.82 4.29 23.08
N ALA A 263 -12.12 4.15 22.83
CA ALA A 263 -12.82 4.90 21.81
C ALA A 263 -13.94 5.66 22.49
N ASP A 264 -13.58 6.79 23.08
CA ASP A 264 -14.53 7.58 23.88
C ASP A 264 -15.53 8.34 23.00
N PHE A 265 -15.18 8.48 21.72
CA PHE A 265 -16.00 9.19 20.75
C PHE A 265 -15.92 8.56 19.37
N VAL A 266 -17.07 8.26 18.73
CA VAL A 266 -17.12 7.66 17.40
C VAL A 266 -17.95 8.49 16.42
N ILE A 267 -17.43 8.68 15.21
CA ILE A 267 -18.14 9.34 14.11
C ILE A 267 -18.47 8.30 13.04
N MET A 268 -19.77 8.19 12.72
CA MET A 268 -20.31 7.13 11.85
C MET A 268 -21.20 7.70 10.75
N ASP A 269 -21.42 6.92 9.68
CA ASP A 269 -22.44 7.24 8.68
C ASP A 269 -23.86 6.84 9.11
N ALA A 270 -24.84 7.34 8.38
CA ALA A 270 -26.27 7.03 8.60
C ALA A 270 -26.59 5.53 8.58
N GLY A 271 -25.79 4.72 7.90
CA GLY A 271 -25.94 3.27 7.85
C GLY A 271 -25.75 2.56 9.18
N TYR A 272 -25.09 3.19 10.14
CA TYR A 272 -24.83 2.63 11.46
C TYR A 272 -25.86 3.03 12.54
N TYR A 273 -26.74 3.98 12.25
CA TYR A 273 -27.78 4.38 13.19
C TYR A 273 -28.86 3.31 13.28
N THR A 274 -28.96 2.65 14.42
CA THR A 274 -30.11 1.85 14.87
C THR A 274 -30.34 2.09 16.35
N ASN A 275 -31.56 1.84 16.82
CA ASN A 275 -31.83 1.95 18.25
C ASN A 275 -30.94 0.99 19.06
N ASP A 276 -30.67 -0.22 18.56
CA ASP A 276 -29.83 -1.20 19.25
C ASP A 276 -28.38 -0.71 19.34
N ASN A 277 -27.79 -0.18 18.26
CA ASN A 277 -26.44 0.39 18.30
C ASN A 277 -26.36 1.60 19.24
N ILE A 278 -27.40 2.43 19.27
CA ILE A 278 -27.47 3.58 20.19
C ILE A 278 -27.49 3.10 21.64
N GLU A 279 -28.30 2.08 21.97
CA GLU A 279 -28.31 1.49 23.33
C GLU A 279 -26.94 0.95 23.73
N GLU A 280 -26.25 0.26 22.80
CA GLU A 280 -24.92 -0.30 23.04
C GLU A 280 -23.87 0.80 23.26
N LEU A 281 -23.89 1.88 22.45
CA LEU A 281 -22.96 3.00 22.62
C LEU A 281 -23.15 3.67 23.99
N TYR A 282 -24.38 3.95 24.41
CA TYR A 282 -24.64 4.49 25.74
C TYR A 282 -24.27 3.51 26.85
N ALA A 283 -24.47 2.21 26.66
CA ALA A 283 -24.07 1.20 27.65
C ALA A 283 -22.55 1.07 27.78
N CYS A 284 -21.80 1.37 26.74
CA CYS A 284 -20.33 1.38 26.72
C CYS A 284 -19.73 2.75 27.07
N GLU A 285 -20.55 3.76 27.39
CA GLU A 285 -20.12 5.14 27.64
C GLU A 285 -19.32 5.75 26.48
N VAL A 286 -19.70 5.42 25.23
CA VAL A 286 -19.07 5.92 24.01
C VAL A 286 -19.94 7.02 23.42
N ASP A 287 -19.40 8.23 23.37
CA ASP A 287 -20.07 9.34 22.69
C ASP A 287 -20.02 9.20 21.16
N PHE A 288 -20.95 9.82 20.47
CA PHE A 288 -21.03 9.65 19.02
C PHE A 288 -21.58 10.86 18.27
N ILE A 289 -21.22 10.93 16.99
CA ILE A 289 -21.93 11.69 15.95
C ILE A 289 -22.31 10.73 14.83
N THR A 290 -23.56 10.78 14.40
CA THR A 290 -24.02 10.02 13.24
C THR A 290 -25.07 10.81 12.45
N ARG A 291 -25.28 10.45 11.21
CA ARG A 291 -26.35 11.02 10.40
C ARG A 291 -27.63 10.22 10.59
N LEU A 292 -28.74 10.92 10.79
CA LEU A 292 -30.04 10.28 10.92
C LEU A 292 -30.77 10.23 9.57
N SER A 293 -31.24 9.04 9.21
CA SER A 293 -32.00 8.83 7.98
C SER A 293 -33.48 9.22 8.15
N SER A 294 -34.08 9.74 7.08
CA SER A 294 -35.52 10.06 7.01
C SER A 294 -36.47 8.85 7.18
N LYS A 295 -35.91 7.63 7.28
CA LYS A 295 -36.69 6.41 7.61
C LYS A 295 -37.23 6.40 9.04
N TYR A 296 -36.56 7.11 9.96
CA TYR A 296 -36.90 7.11 11.37
C TYR A 296 -38.01 8.12 11.70
N THR A 297 -38.96 7.73 12.54
CA THR A 297 -40.10 8.56 12.94
C THR A 297 -39.65 9.87 13.57
N ILE A 298 -38.62 9.82 14.41
CA ILE A 298 -38.06 11.00 15.06
C ILE A 298 -37.52 12.03 14.08
N TYR A 299 -36.92 11.61 12.95
CA TYR A 299 -36.48 12.54 11.88
C TYR A 299 -37.67 13.34 11.36
N ASN A 300 -38.77 12.64 11.03
CA ASN A 300 -39.96 13.27 10.45
C ASN A 300 -40.67 14.18 11.46
N GLN A 301 -40.63 13.84 12.74
CA GLN A 301 -41.19 14.68 13.80
C GLN A 301 -40.43 15.99 13.95
N ILE A 302 -39.08 15.91 14.05
CA ILE A 302 -38.23 17.09 14.18
C ILE A 302 -38.35 17.99 12.95
N VAL A 303 -38.34 17.41 11.74
CA VAL A 303 -38.52 18.20 10.49
C VAL A 303 -39.85 18.92 10.50
N LYS A 304 -40.96 18.21 10.80
CA LYS A 304 -42.31 18.80 10.81
C LYS A 304 -42.41 19.99 11.79
N GLU A 305 -41.77 19.90 12.95
CA GLU A 305 -41.85 20.93 13.99
C GLU A 305 -40.92 22.11 13.72
N HIS A 306 -39.72 21.87 13.21
CA HIS A 306 -38.65 22.88 13.19
C HIS A 306 -38.28 23.41 11.81
N GLU A 307 -38.62 22.71 10.70
CA GLU A 307 -38.35 23.18 9.34
C GLU A 307 -38.95 24.58 9.06
N PRO A 308 -40.19 24.91 9.50
CA PRO A 308 -40.74 26.26 9.22
C PRO A 308 -39.93 27.42 9.80
N THR A 309 -39.11 27.15 10.80
CA THR A 309 -38.26 28.18 11.43
C THR A 309 -36.77 28.00 11.12
N LEU A 310 -36.40 26.98 10.37
CA LEU A 310 -35.00 26.61 10.11
C LEU A 310 -34.29 27.72 9.30
N ARG A 311 -34.94 28.22 8.23
CA ARG A 311 -34.32 29.19 7.30
C ARG A 311 -34.34 30.62 7.81
N ARG A 312 -34.13 30.83 9.11
CA ARG A 312 -33.99 32.15 9.72
C ARG A 312 -32.51 32.53 9.81
N LYS A 313 -32.24 33.84 9.85
CA LYS A 313 -30.88 34.38 9.88
C LYS A 313 -30.07 33.85 11.09
N GLU A 314 -30.72 33.65 12.22
CA GLU A 314 -30.10 33.15 13.45
C GLU A 314 -29.53 31.73 13.33
N ASN A 315 -30.04 30.92 12.40
CA ASN A 315 -29.61 29.56 12.14
C ASN A 315 -28.58 29.46 10.99
N LEU A 316 -28.16 30.61 10.43
CA LEU A 316 -27.24 30.63 9.29
C LEU A 316 -25.81 30.46 9.76
N VAL A 317 -25.17 29.40 9.32
CA VAL A 317 -23.78 29.05 9.60
C VAL A 317 -22.98 29.03 8.31
N GLN A 318 -21.76 29.55 8.35
CA GLN A 318 -20.81 29.42 7.26
C GLN A 318 -19.93 28.19 7.53
N TYR A 319 -19.90 27.26 6.57
CA TYR A 319 -19.01 26.10 6.60
C TYR A 319 -18.17 26.06 5.32
N LYS A 320 -16.86 26.30 5.44
CA LYS A 320 -15.94 26.51 4.31
C LYS A 320 -16.45 27.65 3.39
N ASP A 321 -16.73 27.34 2.13
CA ASP A 321 -17.24 28.23 1.09
C ASP A 321 -18.78 28.16 0.91
N ARG A 322 -19.50 27.45 1.81
CA ARG A 322 -20.95 27.25 1.74
C ARG A 322 -21.67 27.88 2.94
N TYR A 323 -22.93 28.24 2.70
CA TYR A 323 -23.84 28.69 3.72
C TYR A 323 -24.91 27.64 3.99
N VAL A 324 -25.05 27.23 5.25
CA VAL A 324 -25.94 26.17 5.68
C VAL A 324 -26.77 26.68 6.85
N TYR A 325 -28.07 26.41 6.86
CA TYR A 325 -28.89 26.66 8.04
C TYR A 325 -28.82 25.45 8.95
N ILE A 326 -28.57 25.66 10.25
CA ILE A 326 -28.50 24.60 11.26
C ILE A 326 -29.27 25.04 12.49
N LYS A 327 -30.10 24.13 12.99
CA LYS A 327 -30.86 24.32 14.24
C LYS A 327 -30.66 23.12 15.13
N ARG A 328 -30.13 23.35 16.33
CA ARG A 328 -30.01 22.34 17.38
C ARG A 328 -31.33 22.12 18.07
N VAL A 329 -31.68 20.86 18.30
CA VAL A 329 -32.89 20.42 18.99
C VAL A 329 -32.53 19.31 19.95
N GLU A 330 -32.84 19.45 21.24
CA GLU A 330 -32.75 18.33 22.18
C GLU A 330 -33.84 17.31 21.87
N CYS A 331 -33.47 16.02 21.83
CA CYS A 331 -34.39 14.94 21.47
C CYS A 331 -34.14 13.67 22.27
N LYS A 332 -35.04 12.74 22.18
CA LYS A 332 -34.95 11.41 22.79
C LYS A 332 -34.71 10.36 21.72
N ILE A 333 -33.71 9.52 21.90
CA ILE A 333 -33.32 8.48 20.94
C ILE A 333 -33.10 7.12 21.63
N GLY A 334 -33.10 6.07 20.84
CA GLY A 334 -32.95 4.70 21.34
C GLY A 334 -34.24 4.18 21.96
N HIS A 335 -34.19 2.93 22.45
CA HIS A 335 -35.34 2.29 23.13
C HIS A 335 -35.58 2.83 24.54
N LYS A 336 -34.51 3.28 25.21
CA LYS A 336 -34.57 3.82 26.58
C LYS A 336 -34.71 5.34 26.62
N GLU A 337 -35.00 5.98 25.50
CA GLU A 337 -35.18 7.44 25.40
C GLU A 337 -34.02 8.24 25.97
N HIS A 338 -32.81 7.90 25.56
CA HIS A 338 -31.61 8.65 25.94
C HIS A 338 -31.64 10.08 25.40
N THR A 339 -31.14 11.03 26.18
CA THR A 339 -31.02 12.43 25.74
C THR A 339 -29.94 12.54 24.70
N ALA A 340 -30.27 13.19 23.57
CA ALA A 340 -29.33 13.49 22.50
C ALA A 340 -29.68 14.83 21.84
N TYR A 341 -28.82 15.28 20.94
CA TYR A 341 -28.94 16.55 20.26
C TYR A 341 -29.02 16.30 18.74
N ALA A 342 -30.17 16.64 18.17
CA ALA A 342 -30.38 16.61 16.73
C ALA A 342 -30.07 17.97 16.12
N TYR A 343 -29.31 17.98 15.04
CA TYR A 343 -28.97 19.17 14.25
C TYR A 343 -29.68 19.06 12.92
N LEU A 344 -30.86 19.70 12.85
CA LEU A 344 -31.58 19.82 11.59
C LEU A 344 -30.88 20.86 10.72
N GLY A 345 -30.45 20.44 9.54
CA GLY A 345 -29.71 21.29 8.60
C GLY A 345 -30.39 21.41 7.25
N TYR A 346 -30.18 22.55 6.60
CA TYR A 346 -30.55 22.80 5.21
C TYR A 346 -29.35 23.41 4.46
N ASP A 347 -28.82 22.66 3.52
CA ASP A 347 -27.73 23.06 2.63
C ASP A 347 -28.33 23.53 1.29
N VAL A 348 -28.17 24.81 0.98
CA VAL A 348 -28.76 25.44 -0.20
C VAL A 348 -28.21 24.86 -1.50
N ASP A 349 -26.88 24.72 -1.59
CA ASP A 349 -26.21 24.22 -2.80
C ASP A 349 -26.59 22.75 -3.05
N ARG A 350 -26.54 21.96 -2.01
CA ARG A 350 -26.98 20.57 -2.06
C ARG A 350 -28.46 20.43 -2.43
N GLY A 351 -29.32 21.29 -1.90
CA GLY A 351 -30.76 21.31 -2.23
C GLY A 351 -31.01 21.60 -3.70
N SER A 352 -30.27 22.52 -4.28
CA SER A 352 -30.31 22.82 -5.72
C SER A 352 -29.90 21.60 -6.57
N ASP A 353 -28.79 20.96 -6.22
CA ASP A 353 -28.27 19.76 -6.92
C ASP A 353 -29.21 18.57 -6.82
N GLU A 354 -29.76 18.30 -5.62
CA GLU A 354 -30.71 17.21 -5.38
C GLU A 354 -32.01 17.44 -6.14
N SER A 355 -32.53 18.68 -6.14
CA SER A 355 -33.72 19.07 -6.88
C SER A 355 -33.51 18.89 -8.40
N HIS A 356 -32.39 19.34 -8.93
CA HIS A 356 -32.06 19.15 -10.34
C HIS A 356 -31.99 17.67 -10.74
N LYS A 357 -31.36 16.83 -9.91
CA LYS A 357 -31.30 15.37 -10.12
C LYS A 357 -32.69 14.72 -10.06
N ALA A 358 -33.57 15.16 -9.12
CA ALA A 358 -34.93 14.68 -9.01
C ALA A 358 -35.77 15.02 -10.24
N LEU A 359 -35.71 16.26 -10.71
CA LEU A 359 -36.39 16.72 -11.92
C LEU A 359 -35.91 15.96 -13.16
N LYS A 360 -34.59 15.77 -13.31
CA LYS A 360 -34.03 14.98 -14.42
C LYS A 360 -34.51 13.52 -14.41
N ARG A 361 -34.59 12.87 -13.25
CA ARG A 361 -35.14 11.52 -13.12
C ARG A 361 -36.64 11.48 -13.44
N ALA A 362 -37.42 12.44 -12.95
CA ALA A 362 -38.85 12.50 -13.22
C ALA A 362 -39.15 12.72 -14.72
N ALA A 363 -38.31 13.46 -15.44
CA ALA A 363 -38.43 13.62 -16.89
C ALA A 363 -38.10 12.34 -17.67
N GLN A 364 -37.29 11.44 -17.11
CA GLN A 364 -36.90 10.17 -17.74
C GLN A 364 -37.78 8.98 -17.35
N ASN A 365 -38.37 9.00 -16.16
CA ASN A 365 -39.18 7.93 -15.57
C ASN A 365 -40.55 8.46 -15.21
N GLN A 366 -41.59 7.58 -15.23
CA GLN A 366 -42.94 7.89 -14.75
C GLN A 366 -42.95 7.96 -13.20
N THR A 367 -42.37 9.03 -12.63
CA THR A 367 -42.45 9.30 -11.19
C THR A 367 -43.80 9.96 -10.89
N SER A 368 -44.51 9.55 -9.83
CA SER A 368 -45.74 10.21 -9.44
C SER A 368 -45.49 11.66 -9.04
N THR A 369 -46.46 12.53 -9.31
CA THR A 369 -46.38 13.96 -8.92
C THR A 369 -46.19 14.14 -7.41
N ALA A 370 -46.83 13.30 -6.60
CA ALA A 370 -46.71 13.32 -5.14
C ALA A 370 -45.31 12.94 -4.66
N ASP A 371 -44.68 11.92 -5.25
CA ASP A 371 -43.32 11.50 -4.90
C ASP A 371 -42.29 12.54 -5.32
N LEU A 372 -42.48 13.17 -6.49
CA LEU A 372 -41.63 14.25 -6.93
C LEU A 372 -41.71 15.46 -5.98
N HIS A 373 -42.94 15.86 -5.59
CA HIS A 373 -43.17 16.97 -4.67
C HIS A 373 -42.47 16.73 -3.33
N LYS A 374 -42.69 15.55 -2.75
CA LYS A 374 -42.05 15.14 -1.49
C LYS A 374 -40.52 15.12 -1.59
N THR A 375 -39.95 14.70 -2.73
CA THR A 375 -38.52 14.69 -2.93
C THR A 375 -37.96 16.12 -3.01
N LEU A 376 -38.65 17.01 -3.71
CA LEU A 376 -38.26 18.42 -3.83
C LEU A 376 -38.33 19.16 -2.49
N GLU A 377 -39.39 18.92 -1.69
CA GLU A 377 -39.56 19.51 -0.35
C GLU A 377 -38.42 19.11 0.60
N ASN A 378 -37.93 17.87 0.50
CA ASN A 378 -36.83 17.37 1.35
C ASN A 378 -35.44 17.63 0.78
N SER A 379 -35.31 18.18 -0.45
CA SER A 379 -34.02 18.45 -1.07
C SER A 379 -33.20 19.43 -0.24
N GLY A 380 -31.96 19.09 0.07
CA GLY A 380 -31.06 19.89 0.90
C GLY A 380 -31.22 19.70 2.40
N LEU A 381 -32.31 19.06 2.87
CA LEU A 381 -32.48 18.76 4.28
C LEU A 381 -31.58 17.59 4.70
N PHE A 382 -31.00 17.73 5.88
CA PHE A 382 -30.25 16.65 6.53
C PHE A 382 -30.38 16.74 8.05
N MET A 383 -30.06 15.66 8.73
CA MET A 383 -30.04 15.64 10.18
C MET A 383 -28.82 14.88 10.70
N ILE A 384 -28.09 15.51 11.60
CA ILE A 384 -26.99 14.91 12.34
C ILE A 384 -27.47 14.75 13.79
N VAL A 385 -27.15 13.63 14.43
CA VAL A 385 -27.44 13.38 15.84
C VAL A 385 -26.14 13.15 16.57
N SER A 386 -26.02 13.75 17.76
CA SER A 386 -24.88 13.58 18.65
C SER A 386 -25.36 13.31 20.07
N SER A 387 -24.59 12.50 20.81
CA SER A 387 -24.78 12.34 22.27
C SER A 387 -24.32 13.58 23.04
N LEU A 388 -23.37 14.34 22.48
CA LEU A 388 -22.83 15.57 23.07
C LEU A 388 -23.44 16.84 22.44
N PRO A 389 -23.62 17.92 23.20
CA PRO A 389 -24.04 19.21 22.70
C PRO A 389 -22.86 19.92 22.00
N PHE A 390 -22.99 20.11 20.70
CA PHE A 390 -22.11 21.00 19.92
C PHE A 390 -22.81 22.34 19.67
N GLU A 391 -22.06 23.40 19.50
CA GLU A 391 -22.59 24.62 18.91
C GLU A 391 -22.94 24.39 17.44
N GLU A 392 -23.88 25.17 16.90
CA GLU A 392 -24.41 24.95 15.55
C GLU A 392 -23.32 25.06 14.46
N ASP A 393 -22.32 25.92 14.64
CA ASP A 393 -21.17 26.06 13.73
C ASP A 393 -20.12 24.94 13.92
N GLY A 394 -20.09 24.28 15.06
CA GLY A 394 -19.15 23.20 15.39
C GLY A 394 -19.54 21.82 14.86
N ILE A 395 -20.83 21.55 14.64
CA ILE A 395 -21.29 20.19 14.30
C ILE A 395 -20.83 19.73 12.91
N LEU A 396 -20.84 20.61 11.91
CA LEU A 396 -20.38 20.25 10.55
C LEU A 396 -18.88 20.00 10.49
N PRO A 397 -18.01 20.86 11.05
CA PRO A 397 -16.59 20.55 11.17
C PRO A 397 -16.35 19.19 11.84
N ALA A 398 -17.01 18.91 12.97
CA ALA A 398 -16.87 17.64 13.69
C ALA A 398 -17.31 16.44 12.83
N TYR A 399 -18.48 16.48 12.22
CA TYR A 399 -19.00 15.39 11.41
C TYR A 399 -18.18 15.14 10.14
N TYR A 400 -17.72 16.20 9.47
CA TYR A 400 -17.00 16.08 8.21
C TYR A 400 -15.53 15.67 8.37
N THR A 401 -14.99 15.53 9.60
CA THR A 401 -13.73 14.79 9.81
C THR A 401 -13.81 13.38 9.26
N ARG A 402 -15.02 12.82 9.09
CA ARG A 402 -15.29 11.56 8.41
C ARG A 402 -14.69 11.48 7.00
N GLN A 403 -14.42 12.61 6.34
CA GLN A 403 -13.70 12.63 5.06
C GLN A 403 -12.32 11.95 5.12
N LEU A 404 -11.69 11.86 6.30
CA LEU A 404 -10.41 11.17 6.45
C LEU A 404 -10.52 9.65 6.23
N ILE A 405 -11.62 9.02 6.67
CA ILE A 405 -11.81 7.57 6.39
C ILE A 405 -12.15 7.33 4.92
N GLU A 406 -12.86 8.25 4.26
CA GLU A 406 -13.08 8.20 2.81
C GLU A 406 -11.73 8.32 2.05
N GLN A 407 -10.87 9.26 2.45
CA GLN A 407 -9.50 9.40 1.91
C GLN A 407 -8.66 8.15 2.15
N TYR A 408 -8.77 7.54 3.34
CA TYR A 408 -8.10 6.27 3.61
C TYR A 408 -8.55 5.17 2.64
N PHE A 409 -9.86 5.04 2.37
CA PHE A 409 -10.35 4.05 1.40
C PHE A 409 -9.88 4.34 -0.02
N ASP A 410 -9.83 5.60 -0.43
CA ASP A 410 -9.31 6.01 -1.74
C ASP A 410 -7.82 5.67 -1.87
N ILE A 411 -7.02 5.96 -0.84
CA ILE A 411 -5.62 5.56 -0.75
C ILE A 411 -5.47 4.05 -0.83
N SER A 412 -6.26 3.33 -0.04
CA SER A 412 -6.16 1.86 0.05
C SER A 412 -6.51 1.19 -1.27
N LYS A 413 -7.60 1.61 -1.92
CA LYS A 413 -8.04 1.07 -3.21
C LYS A 413 -7.18 1.53 -4.39
N GLY A 414 -6.73 2.77 -4.36
CA GLY A 414 -5.98 3.38 -5.46
C GLY A 414 -4.50 2.99 -5.48
N SER A 415 -3.79 3.16 -4.36
CA SER A 415 -2.33 3.08 -4.32
C SER A 415 -1.74 2.09 -3.32
N SER A 416 -2.57 1.40 -2.52
CA SER A 416 -2.11 0.42 -1.53
C SER A 416 -2.62 -0.99 -1.81
N LYS A 417 -3.04 -1.26 -3.03
CA LYS A 417 -3.41 -2.59 -3.55
C LYS A 417 -4.56 -3.28 -2.80
N LEU A 418 -5.44 -2.55 -2.12
CA LEU A 418 -6.58 -3.15 -1.44
C LEU A 418 -7.46 -3.98 -2.40
N THR A 419 -7.57 -3.53 -3.64
CA THR A 419 -8.30 -4.22 -4.70
C THR A 419 -7.45 -4.36 -5.96
N PRO A 420 -7.63 -5.43 -6.76
CA PRO A 420 -8.53 -6.59 -6.57
C PRO A 420 -7.96 -7.61 -5.58
N LEU A 421 -8.82 -8.25 -4.80
CA LEU A 421 -8.41 -9.19 -3.75
C LEU A 421 -7.66 -10.42 -4.29
N ARG A 422 -8.19 -11.10 -5.28
CA ARG A 422 -7.60 -12.29 -5.95
C ARG A 422 -7.02 -13.33 -4.98
N VAL A 423 -7.74 -13.61 -3.89
CA VAL A 423 -7.32 -14.51 -2.81
C VAL A 423 -8.26 -15.70 -2.69
N HIS A 424 -7.72 -16.86 -2.27
CA HIS A 424 -8.44 -18.14 -2.24
C HIS A 424 -8.69 -18.66 -0.82
N SER A 425 -7.99 -18.15 0.19
CA SER A 425 -8.15 -18.53 1.60
C SER A 425 -8.39 -17.30 2.47
N GLU A 426 -8.93 -17.53 3.67
CA GLU A 426 -9.19 -16.47 4.64
C GLU A 426 -7.88 -15.88 5.15
N GLU A 427 -6.89 -16.73 5.42
CA GLU A 427 -5.56 -16.30 5.84
C GLU A 427 -4.89 -15.44 4.75
N ALA A 428 -4.95 -15.85 3.49
CA ALA A 428 -4.39 -15.04 2.39
C ALA A 428 -5.10 -13.69 2.26
N LEU A 429 -6.43 -13.64 2.51
CA LEU A 429 -7.20 -12.39 2.55
C LEU A 429 -6.68 -11.48 3.66
N TYR A 430 -6.62 -11.95 4.90
CA TYR A 430 -6.13 -11.16 6.02
C TYR A 430 -4.68 -10.70 5.81
N GLY A 431 -3.81 -11.56 5.32
CA GLY A 431 -2.42 -11.21 5.00
C GLY A 431 -2.31 -10.12 3.93
N HIS A 432 -3.14 -10.20 2.88
CA HIS A 432 -3.23 -9.17 1.86
C HIS A 432 -3.72 -7.82 2.44
N LEU A 433 -4.76 -7.86 3.28
CA LEU A 433 -5.33 -6.66 3.91
C LEU A 433 -4.36 -6.01 4.90
N ILE A 434 -3.60 -6.80 5.67
CA ILE A 434 -2.54 -6.29 6.55
C ILE A 434 -1.47 -5.55 5.74
N LEU A 435 -0.97 -6.12 4.65
CA LEU A 435 0.00 -5.44 3.79
C LEU A 435 -0.57 -4.16 3.18
N SER A 436 -1.83 -4.21 2.73
CA SER A 436 -2.53 -3.03 2.21
C SER A 436 -2.68 -1.95 3.28
N MET A 437 -3.02 -2.32 4.52
CA MET A 437 -3.14 -1.39 5.63
C MET A 437 -1.79 -0.78 6.01
N ILE A 438 -0.70 -1.56 6.05
CA ILE A 438 0.66 -1.06 6.26
C ILE A 438 1.01 -0.02 5.19
N ALA A 439 0.79 -0.36 3.92
CA ALA A 439 1.06 0.55 2.81
C ALA A 439 0.18 1.81 2.87
N ALA A 440 -1.09 1.68 3.22
CA ALA A 440 -2.00 2.81 3.39
C ALA A 440 -1.57 3.72 4.54
N THR A 441 -1.14 3.17 5.68
CA THR A 441 -0.63 3.94 6.82
C THR A 441 0.57 4.80 6.42
N ILE A 442 1.54 4.21 5.71
CA ILE A 442 2.72 4.95 5.23
C ILE A 442 2.32 6.01 4.21
N ASN A 443 1.38 5.70 3.31
CA ASN A 443 0.85 6.67 2.35
C ASN A 443 0.10 7.83 3.01
N VAL A 444 -0.71 7.56 4.05
CA VAL A 444 -1.37 8.61 4.85
C VAL A 444 -0.31 9.49 5.54
N HIS A 445 0.74 8.88 6.11
CA HIS A 445 1.83 9.64 6.71
C HIS A 445 2.51 10.58 5.70
N ILE A 446 2.83 10.07 4.51
CA ILE A 446 3.41 10.88 3.43
C ILE A 446 2.45 12.02 3.05
N GLN A 447 1.17 11.73 2.89
CA GLN A 447 0.17 12.73 2.52
C GLN A 447 0.04 13.82 3.60
N ASN A 448 -0.04 13.47 4.87
CA ASN A 448 -0.15 14.42 5.96
C ASN A 448 1.04 15.40 6.01
N ARG A 449 2.24 14.95 5.63
CA ARG A 449 3.43 15.79 5.54
C ARG A 449 3.51 16.62 4.26
N THR A 450 2.89 16.19 3.17
CA THR A 450 3.05 16.79 1.84
C THR A 450 1.82 17.52 1.30
N ASN A 451 0.67 17.46 1.99
CA ASN A 451 -0.59 18.05 1.53
C ASN A 451 -0.52 19.53 1.12
N CYS A 452 0.44 20.29 1.67
CA CYS A 452 0.65 21.69 1.31
C CYS A 452 1.54 21.90 0.07
N ILE A 453 2.21 20.84 -0.41
CA ILE A 453 3.30 20.94 -1.40
C ILE A 453 2.98 20.16 -2.69
N TYR A 454 2.30 19.01 -2.60
CA TYR A 454 2.09 18.10 -3.72
C TYR A 454 0.68 17.54 -3.75
N SER A 455 0.05 17.63 -4.91
CA SER A 455 -1.32 17.15 -5.14
C SER A 455 -1.39 15.65 -5.43
N ASN A 456 -0.26 14.97 -5.75
CA ASN A 456 -0.25 13.57 -6.17
C ASN A 456 1.00 12.83 -5.64
N LYS A 457 0.78 11.85 -4.74
CA LYS A 457 1.84 11.00 -4.18
C LYS A 457 2.49 10.05 -5.20
N GLU A 458 1.79 9.67 -6.29
CA GLU A 458 2.40 8.87 -7.35
C GLU A 458 3.56 9.64 -7.99
N GLU A 459 3.43 10.94 -8.11
CA GLU A 459 4.48 11.81 -8.60
C GLU A 459 5.73 11.78 -7.71
N ILE A 460 5.55 11.67 -6.38
CA ILE A 460 6.66 11.53 -5.42
C ILE A 460 7.48 10.28 -5.75
N PHE A 461 6.81 9.13 -5.78
CA PHE A 461 7.50 7.87 -6.03
C PHE A 461 8.10 7.78 -7.43
N MET A 462 7.43 8.32 -8.45
CA MET A 462 7.97 8.39 -9.81
C MET A 462 9.22 9.27 -9.87
N THR A 463 9.20 10.42 -9.21
CA THR A 463 10.34 11.34 -9.13
C THR A 463 11.54 10.67 -8.44
N LEU A 464 11.30 10.02 -7.29
CA LEU A 464 12.33 9.31 -6.55
C LEU A 464 12.89 8.11 -7.33
N ARG A 465 12.04 7.36 -8.04
CA ARG A 465 12.45 6.20 -8.87
C ARG A 465 13.40 6.58 -10.01
N ASN A 466 13.30 7.82 -10.51
CA ASN A 466 14.23 8.31 -11.54
C ASN A 466 15.67 8.43 -11.06
N GLN A 467 15.90 8.49 -9.75
CA GLN A 467 17.23 8.43 -9.17
C GLN A 467 17.74 6.98 -9.19
N LYS A 468 18.78 6.73 -9.97
CA LYS A 468 19.39 5.41 -10.17
C LYS A 468 20.65 5.25 -9.35
N CYS A 469 21.01 4.01 -9.04
CA CYS A 469 22.33 3.71 -8.50
C CYS A 469 23.08 2.68 -9.35
N THR A 470 24.40 2.72 -9.26
CA THR A 470 25.29 1.73 -9.87
C THR A 470 25.94 0.91 -8.77
N VAL A 471 25.76 -0.40 -8.82
CA VAL A 471 26.33 -1.33 -7.85
C VAL A 471 27.70 -1.80 -8.29
N TYR A 472 28.71 -1.59 -7.46
CA TYR A 472 30.07 -2.11 -7.60
C TYR A 472 30.34 -3.15 -6.50
N LYS A 473 31.47 -3.83 -6.57
CA LYS A 473 31.82 -4.90 -5.62
C LYS A 473 31.92 -4.43 -4.16
N SER A 474 32.41 -3.21 -3.92
CA SER A 474 32.66 -2.68 -2.57
C SER A 474 31.85 -1.44 -2.22
N LYS A 475 31.20 -0.83 -3.21
CA LYS A 475 30.42 0.39 -3.01
C LYS A 475 29.27 0.49 -4.00
N ILE A 476 28.27 1.26 -3.63
CA ILE A 476 27.14 1.61 -4.48
C ILE A 476 27.21 3.12 -4.66
N THR A 477 27.22 3.60 -5.89
CA THR A 477 27.18 5.03 -6.20
C THR A 477 25.80 5.35 -6.75
N ASN A 478 25.14 6.34 -6.17
CA ASN A 478 23.86 6.84 -6.65
C ASN A 478 24.05 8.08 -7.51
N ALA A 479 23.10 8.31 -8.40
CA ALA A 479 23.00 9.57 -9.12
C ALA A 479 22.62 10.69 -8.13
N GLU A 480 23.09 11.91 -8.40
CA GLU A 480 22.65 13.06 -7.63
C GLU A 480 21.13 13.22 -7.74
N PRO A 481 20.42 13.49 -6.62
CA PRO A 481 18.99 13.71 -6.65
C PRO A 481 18.68 14.97 -7.47
N GLN A 482 17.67 14.89 -8.32
CA GLN A 482 17.12 16.08 -8.96
C GLN A 482 16.54 17.01 -7.90
N LYS A 483 16.43 18.32 -8.18
CA LYS A 483 15.92 19.34 -7.26
C LYS A 483 14.64 18.88 -6.55
N LYS A 484 13.67 18.39 -7.31
CA LYS A 484 12.38 17.92 -6.78
C LYS A 484 12.51 16.69 -5.87
N ALA A 485 13.41 15.76 -6.18
CA ALA A 485 13.68 14.62 -5.31
C ALA A 485 14.37 15.06 -4.01
N ASN A 486 15.26 16.05 -4.08
CA ASN A 486 15.92 16.60 -2.90
C ASN A 486 14.92 17.30 -1.97
N GLU A 487 13.97 18.07 -2.51
CA GLU A 487 12.89 18.68 -1.74
C GLU A 487 12.09 17.63 -0.94
N PHE A 488 11.82 16.44 -1.52
CA PHE A 488 11.18 15.36 -0.78
C PHE A 488 12.04 14.84 0.36
N TYR A 489 13.32 14.59 0.11
CA TYR A 489 14.23 14.16 1.17
C TYR A 489 14.28 15.18 2.33
N GLU A 490 14.31 16.46 2.03
CA GLU A 490 14.32 17.54 3.02
C GLU A 490 13.02 17.60 3.87
N VAL A 491 11.83 17.49 3.23
CA VAL A 491 10.54 17.48 3.93
C VAL A 491 10.46 16.40 5.00
N PHE A 492 11.09 15.24 4.75
CA PHE A 492 11.10 14.11 5.67
C PHE A 492 12.38 14.02 6.52
N GLY A 493 13.29 15.00 6.41
CA GLY A 493 14.57 15.00 7.14
C GLY A 493 15.50 13.85 6.76
N ILE A 494 15.32 13.28 5.56
CA ILE A 494 16.13 12.17 5.05
C ILE A 494 17.34 12.75 4.30
N LYS A 495 18.54 12.32 4.65
CA LYS A 495 19.75 12.67 3.89
C LYS A 495 20.01 11.63 2.81
N CYS A 496 20.03 12.06 1.55
CA CYS A 496 20.41 11.18 0.45
C CYS A 496 21.94 11.00 0.46
N PRO A 497 22.47 9.76 0.57
CA PRO A 497 23.91 9.54 0.59
C PRO A 497 24.49 9.73 -0.81
N LEU A 498 25.75 10.17 -0.89
CA LEU A 498 26.50 10.23 -2.15
C LEU A 498 26.85 8.85 -2.67
N TYR A 499 27.25 7.98 -1.76
CA TYR A 499 27.51 6.58 -2.02
C TYR A 499 27.29 5.77 -0.74
N ILE A 500 27.20 4.47 -0.91
CA ILE A 500 26.99 3.51 0.19
C ILE A 500 28.13 2.52 0.13
N GLU A 501 28.87 2.38 1.22
CA GLU A 501 29.93 1.37 1.35
C GLU A 501 29.34 0.02 1.79
N GLN A 502 29.90 -1.06 1.26
CA GLN A 502 29.60 -2.41 1.71
C GLN A 502 30.75 -2.89 2.60
N SER A 503 30.56 -2.88 3.90
CA SER A 503 31.52 -3.38 4.87
C SER A 503 30.90 -4.55 5.66
N ASN A 504 31.55 -5.70 5.67
CA ASN A 504 31.13 -6.90 6.40
C ASN A 504 29.66 -7.30 6.16
N GLY A 505 29.13 -7.09 4.96
CA GLY A 505 27.74 -7.38 4.61
C GLY A 505 26.73 -6.34 5.09
N GLN A 506 27.18 -5.24 5.68
CA GLN A 506 26.34 -4.09 6.04
C GLN A 506 26.52 -2.94 5.05
N LEU A 507 25.40 -2.25 4.79
CA LEU A 507 25.38 -1.04 3.99
C LEU A 507 25.61 0.17 4.90
N ILE A 508 26.67 0.92 4.66
CA ILE A 508 27.02 2.13 5.41
C ILE A 508 26.84 3.33 4.49
N PRO A 509 25.80 4.16 4.66
CA PRO A 509 25.62 5.35 3.84
C PRO A 509 26.69 6.40 4.18
N VAL A 510 27.33 6.95 3.14
CA VAL A 510 28.30 8.04 3.26
C VAL A 510 27.66 9.32 2.75
N TYR A 511 27.40 10.25 3.66
CA TYR A 511 26.81 11.55 3.38
C TYR A 511 27.91 12.60 3.11
N HIS A 512 27.57 13.67 2.36
CA HIS A 512 28.42 14.85 2.31
C HIS A 512 28.48 15.45 3.73
N LEU A 513 29.69 15.59 4.23
CA LEU A 513 29.95 16.50 5.32
C LEU A 513 29.88 17.91 4.72
N GLU A 514 28.85 18.66 5.02
CA GLU A 514 28.87 20.10 4.80
C GLU A 514 30.09 20.64 5.52
N LYS A 515 31.00 21.31 4.80
CA LYS A 515 32.05 22.06 5.45
C LYS A 515 31.37 23.06 6.36
N PRO A 516 31.67 23.11 7.64
CA PRO A 516 31.15 24.17 8.49
C PRO A 516 31.51 25.50 7.83
N VAL A 517 30.51 26.32 7.59
CA VAL A 517 30.63 27.69 7.12
C VAL A 517 31.29 28.52 8.21
#